data_187c6ac0cfcb3186efa5dca78117f63a
#
_entry.id   187c6ac0cfcb3186efa5dca78117f63a
#
_cell.length_a   1.000
_cell.length_b   1.000
_cell.length_c   1.000
_cell.angle_alpha   90.00
_cell.angle_beta   90.00
_cell.angle_gamma   90.00
#
_symmetry.space_group_name_H-M   'P 1'
#
loop_
_entity.id
_entity.type
_entity.pdbx_description
1 polymer ?
#
loop_
_entity_poly.entity_id
_entity_poly.type
_entity_poly.pdbx_seq_one_letter_code
_entity_poly.pdbx_strand_id
1 'polypeptide(L)'
;MLSYIIKIYNDKIVNITEKEVCAIDISPLSVEVMKQRGVNDVRLTNLFDETFDETFDTILMLMNGSGIIGKLNNMPDFFQRMKRMLRPKGCILMDSSDLRYLFEEEDGSIVIDLAGDYYGEIDFQMQYKDIKGDTFDWLYVDFQTLNLYASEYGFKAELVKEGKHYDYLVKLSLA
;
A
#
# COMPACT_ATOMS: atom_id res chain seq x y z
N MET A 1 -20.69 -11.56 2.80
CA MET A 1 -20.60 -10.26 2.14
C MET A 1 -19.13 -9.85 2.20
N LEU A 2 -18.49 -9.61 1.07
CA LEU A 2 -17.05 -9.33 1.01
C LEU A 2 -16.83 -7.82 1.02
N SER A 3 -16.14 -7.30 2.00
CA SER A 3 -15.83 -5.88 2.14
C SER A 3 -14.39 -5.60 1.72
N TYR A 4 -14.14 -4.52 1.01
CA TYR A 4 -12.85 -4.14 0.48
C TYR A 4 -12.48 -2.72 0.89
N ILE A 5 -11.21 -2.50 1.20
CA ILE A 5 -10.62 -1.15 1.20
C ILE A 5 -9.95 -0.97 -0.15
N ILE A 6 -10.33 0.06 -0.89
CA ILE A 6 -9.76 0.35 -2.20
C ILE A 6 -9.25 1.78 -2.21
N LYS A 7 -7.96 1.95 -2.52
CA LYS A 7 -7.46 3.22 -3.03
C LYS A 7 -7.75 3.25 -4.53
N ILE A 8 -8.82 3.95 -4.94
CA ILE A 8 -9.27 3.95 -6.33
C ILE A 8 -8.57 5.06 -7.10
N TYR A 9 -7.71 4.68 -8.03
CA TYR A 9 -7.13 5.58 -9.02
C TYR A 9 -7.70 5.41 -10.44
N ASN A 10 -8.58 4.41 -10.69
CA ASN A 10 -9.06 4.12 -12.05
C ASN A 10 -10.49 3.60 -12.09
N ASP A 11 -11.27 4.06 -13.08
CA ASP A 11 -12.71 3.79 -13.29
C ASP A 11 -13.08 2.30 -13.43
N LYS A 12 -12.11 1.41 -13.60
CA LYS A 12 -12.34 -0.02 -13.86
C LYS A 12 -12.56 -0.87 -12.59
N ILE A 13 -12.22 -0.36 -11.41
CA ILE A 13 -12.35 -1.14 -10.15
C ILE A 13 -13.75 -0.99 -9.53
N VAL A 14 -14.47 0.08 -9.85
CA VAL A 14 -15.83 0.35 -9.32
C VAL A 14 -16.87 -0.68 -9.77
N ASN A 15 -16.60 -1.42 -10.84
CA ASN A 15 -17.50 -2.43 -11.39
C ASN A 15 -17.32 -3.85 -10.81
N ILE A 16 -16.78 -3.99 -9.60
CA ILE A 16 -16.90 -5.24 -8.84
C ILE A 16 -18.33 -5.27 -8.27
N THR A 17 -19.28 -5.41 -9.19
CA THR A 17 -20.71 -5.51 -8.88
C THR A 17 -20.95 -6.66 -7.90
N GLU A 18 -21.76 -6.41 -6.89
CA GLU A 18 -22.19 -7.32 -5.80
C GLU A 18 -21.28 -7.37 -4.55
N LYS A 19 -20.26 -6.51 -4.43
CA LYS A 19 -19.42 -6.46 -3.23
C LYS A 19 -19.66 -5.15 -2.47
N GLU A 20 -19.62 -5.22 -1.15
CA GLU A 20 -19.53 -4.02 -0.33
C GLU A 20 -18.11 -3.51 -0.36
N VAL A 21 -17.96 -2.27 -0.81
CA VAL A 21 -16.67 -1.62 -0.97
C VAL A 21 -16.65 -0.40 -0.07
N CYS A 22 -15.67 -0.33 0.84
CA CYS A 22 -15.35 0.86 1.59
C CYS A 22 -14.04 1.45 1.03
N ALA A 23 -14.08 2.68 0.53
CA ALA A 23 -12.91 3.39 0.05
C ALA A 23 -12.48 4.44 1.07
N ILE A 24 -11.19 4.51 1.36
CA ILE A 24 -10.62 5.51 2.26
C ILE A 24 -9.55 6.33 1.57
N ASP A 25 -9.46 7.61 1.90
CA ASP A 25 -8.37 8.49 1.49
C ASP A 25 -8.22 9.61 2.54
N ILE A 26 -6.99 10.13 2.68
CA ILE A 26 -6.70 11.28 3.54
C ILE A 26 -6.97 12.62 2.86
N SER A 27 -7.14 12.62 1.54
CA SER A 27 -7.39 13.82 0.73
C SER A 27 -8.90 14.07 0.60
N PRO A 28 -9.42 15.22 1.06
CA PRO A 28 -10.82 15.57 0.85
C PRO A 28 -11.22 15.61 -0.63
N LEU A 29 -10.32 16.07 -1.50
CA LEU A 29 -10.57 16.13 -2.95
C LEU A 29 -10.67 14.73 -3.56
N SER A 30 -9.81 13.79 -3.14
CA SER A 30 -9.91 12.39 -3.59
C SER A 30 -11.23 11.76 -3.17
N VAL A 31 -11.66 12.01 -1.94
CA VAL A 31 -12.96 11.55 -1.41
C VAL A 31 -14.12 12.12 -2.22
N GLU A 32 -14.08 13.40 -2.56
CA GLU A 32 -15.10 14.03 -3.39
C GLU A 32 -15.17 13.41 -4.79
N VAL A 33 -14.01 13.21 -5.44
CA VAL A 33 -13.94 12.58 -6.77
C VAL A 33 -14.47 11.14 -6.73
N MET A 34 -14.14 10.36 -5.70
CA MET A 34 -14.67 9.00 -5.57
C MET A 34 -16.20 8.98 -5.43
N LYS A 35 -16.78 9.91 -4.67
CA LYS A 35 -18.24 10.08 -4.58
C LYS A 35 -18.87 10.44 -5.90
N GLN A 36 -18.27 11.38 -6.65
CA GLN A 36 -18.73 11.76 -8.00
C GLN A 36 -18.68 10.60 -8.98
N ARG A 37 -17.75 9.66 -8.80
CA ARG A 37 -17.62 8.44 -9.60
C ARG A 37 -18.53 7.30 -9.15
N GLY A 38 -19.41 7.53 -8.19
CA GLY A 38 -20.42 6.58 -7.76
C GLY A 38 -19.94 5.54 -6.74
N VAL A 39 -18.83 5.79 -6.03
CA VAL A 39 -18.44 4.95 -4.90
C VAL A 39 -19.36 5.27 -3.73
N ASN A 40 -20.11 4.28 -3.25
CA ASN A 40 -21.17 4.50 -2.26
C ASN A 40 -20.64 4.75 -0.83
N ASP A 41 -19.64 3.99 -0.39
CA ASP A 41 -19.03 4.15 0.93
C ASP A 41 -17.62 4.70 0.77
N VAL A 42 -17.47 6.01 0.96
CA VAL A 42 -16.18 6.72 0.86
C VAL A 42 -15.96 7.51 2.13
N ARG A 43 -14.80 7.33 2.75
CA ARG A 43 -14.48 7.96 4.03
C ARG A 43 -13.20 8.76 3.96
N LEU A 44 -13.23 9.95 4.56
CA LEU A 44 -12.06 10.79 4.78
C LEU A 44 -11.38 10.33 6.06
N THR A 45 -10.42 9.43 5.95
CA THR A 45 -9.70 8.88 7.11
C THR A 45 -8.32 8.36 6.73
N ASN A 46 -7.45 8.26 7.72
CA ASN A 46 -6.15 7.61 7.59
C ASN A 46 -6.27 6.12 7.92
N LEU A 47 -5.55 5.27 7.20
CA LEU A 47 -5.48 3.84 7.47
C LEU A 47 -5.07 3.53 8.93
N PHE A 48 -4.22 4.38 9.52
CA PHE A 48 -3.70 4.24 10.87
C PHE A 48 -4.57 4.93 11.94
N ASP A 49 -5.69 5.55 11.55
CA ASP A 49 -6.63 6.12 12.51
C ASP A 49 -7.32 5.01 13.31
N GLU A 50 -7.11 4.99 14.62
CA GLU A 50 -7.66 3.96 15.50
C GLU A 50 -9.18 4.05 15.63
N THR A 51 -9.78 5.20 15.33
CA THR A 51 -11.24 5.35 15.31
C THR A 51 -11.89 4.66 14.13
N PHE A 52 -11.12 4.33 13.08
CA PHE A 52 -11.55 3.52 11.96
C PHE A 52 -11.40 2.03 12.30
N ASP A 53 -12.31 1.49 13.10
CA ASP A 53 -12.26 0.11 13.63
C ASP A 53 -13.26 -0.80 12.89
N GLU A 54 -12.96 -1.08 11.62
CA GLU A 54 -13.74 -1.98 10.79
C GLU A 54 -12.93 -3.16 10.29
N THR A 55 -13.61 -4.25 9.96
CA THR A 55 -12.98 -5.49 9.49
C THR A 55 -13.41 -5.85 8.08
N PHE A 56 -12.46 -6.38 7.30
CA PHE A 56 -12.62 -6.63 5.88
C PHE A 56 -12.17 -8.04 5.50
N ASP A 57 -12.81 -8.62 4.50
CA ASP A 57 -12.38 -9.87 3.91
C ASP A 57 -11.18 -9.70 2.98
N THR A 58 -11.12 -8.55 2.31
CA THR A 58 -10.01 -8.20 1.42
C THR A 58 -9.66 -6.72 1.58
N ILE A 59 -8.40 -6.45 1.78
CA ILE A 59 -7.84 -5.10 1.76
C ILE A 59 -7.03 -4.96 0.48
N LEU A 60 -7.38 -3.96 -0.34
CA LEU A 60 -6.65 -3.66 -1.58
C LEU A 60 -5.77 -2.43 -1.38
N MET A 61 -4.47 -2.58 -1.58
CA MET A 61 -3.47 -1.53 -1.49
C MET A 61 -2.69 -1.54 -2.81
N LEU A 62 -3.22 -0.87 -3.83
CA LEU A 62 -2.72 -0.93 -5.19
C LEU A 62 -2.12 0.42 -5.64
N MET A 63 -1.29 0.39 -6.71
CA MET A 63 -0.49 1.50 -7.23
C MET A 63 0.62 1.94 -6.27
N ASN A 64 1.55 1.03 -6.01
CA ASN A 64 2.53 1.12 -4.95
C ASN A 64 1.85 1.32 -3.59
N GLY A 65 0.94 0.42 -3.29
CA GLY A 65 0.14 0.47 -2.07
C GLY A 65 0.98 0.40 -0.79
N SER A 66 2.17 -0.19 -0.86
CA SER A 66 3.16 -0.17 0.24
C SER A 66 3.57 1.24 0.64
N GLY A 67 3.47 2.22 -0.26
CA GLY A 67 3.81 3.61 0.00
C GLY A 67 3.03 4.25 1.15
N ILE A 68 1.82 3.78 1.43
CA ILE A 68 1.00 4.26 2.57
C ILE A 68 1.70 4.02 3.91
N ILE A 69 2.60 3.03 4.00
CA ILE A 69 3.37 2.72 5.20
C ILE A 69 4.38 3.85 5.51
N GLY A 70 4.82 4.57 4.48
CA GLY A 70 5.74 5.69 4.56
C GLY A 70 7.19 5.25 4.71
N LYS A 71 7.58 4.69 5.86
CA LYS A 71 8.94 4.23 6.18
C LYS A 71 8.96 2.80 6.66
N LEU A 72 10.12 2.14 6.52
CA LEU A 72 10.31 0.75 6.96
C LEU A 72 10.07 0.59 8.47
N ASN A 73 10.43 1.58 9.25
CA ASN A 73 10.20 1.60 10.69
C ASN A 73 8.72 1.57 11.10
N ASN A 74 7.79 1.87 10.19
CA ASN A 74 6.34 1.80 10.43
C ASN A 74 5.75 0.42 10.10
N MET A 75 6.54 -0.52 9.59
CA MET A 75 6.06 -1.87 9.26
C MET A 75 5.45 -2.62 10.47
N PRO A 76 6.00 -2.53 11.68
CA PRO A 76 5.37 -3.10 12.87
C PRO A 76 3.94 -2.62 13.09
N ASP A 77 3.72 -1.31 13.07
CA ASP A 77 2.41 -0.69 13.28
C ASP A 77 1.45 -1.05 12.14
N PHE A 78 1.95 -1.07 10.90
CA PHE A 78 1.19 -1.52 9.74
C PHE A 78 0.66 -2.94 9.93
N PHE A 79 1.52 -3.92 10.25
CA PHE A 79 1.08 -5.30 10.41
C PHE A 79 0.15 -5.49 11.60
N GLN A 80 0.40 -4.81 12.73
CA GLN A 80 -0.51 -4.83 13.86
C GLN A 80 -1.89 -4.27 13.48
N ARG A 81 -1.92 -3.18 12.72
CA ARG A 81 -3.15 -2.58 12.22
C ARG A 81 -3.89 -3.52 11.27
N MET A 82 -3.19 -4.10 10.31
CA MET A 82 -3.77 -5.05 9.36
C MET A 82 -4.34 -6.28 10.03
N LYS A 83 -3.69 -6.78 11.07
CA LYS A 83 -4.18 -7.91 11.85
C LYS A 83 -5.54 -7.64 12.52
N ARG A 84 -5.78 -6.40 12.97
CA ARG A 84 -7.07 -6.00 13.55
C ARG A 84 -8.16 -5.81 12.49
N MET A 85 -7.77 -5.36 11.30
CA MET A 85 -8.70 -5.03 10.21
C MET A 85 -9.07 -6.22 9.32
N LEU A 86 -8.38 -7.35 9.43
CA LEU A 86 -8.69 -8.54 8.65
C LEU A 86 -9.67 -9.46 9.39
N ARG A 87 -10.74 -9.87 8.69
CA ARG A 87 -11.59 -10.98 9.13
C ARG A 87 -10.83 -12.30 9.06
N PRO A 88 -11.29 -13.33 9.80
CA PRO A 88 -10.76 -14.69 9.64
C PRO A 88 -10.76 -15.14 8.17
N LYS A 89 -9.63 -15.63 7.68
CA LYS A 89 -9.38 -15.99 6.27
C LYS A 89 -9.33 -14.81 5.29
N GLY A 90 -9.33 -13.58 5.78
CA GLY A 90 -9.13 -12.39 4.96
C GLY A 90 -7.71 -12.28 4.43
N CYS A 91 -7.52 -11.41 3.45
CA CYS A 91 -6.20 -11.15 2.87
C CYS A 91 -6.01 -9.68 2.48
N ILE A 92 -4.76 -9.30 2.35
CA ILE A 92 -4.35 -8.04 1.74
C ILE A 92 -3.78 -8.35 0.37
N LEU A 93 -4.20 -7.62 -0.65
CA LEU A 93 -3.53 -7.58 -1.95
C LEU A 93 -2.83 -6.24 -2.06
N MET A 94 -1.51 -6.27 -2.12
CA MET A 94 -0.68 -5.08 -2.14
C MET A 94 0.36 -5.19 -3.25
N ASP A 95 0.62 -4.11 -3.93
CA ASP A 95 1.75 -4.01 -4.84
C ASP A 95 2.84 -3.09 -4.29
N SER A 96 4.05 -3.33 -4.74
CA SER A 96 5.23 -2.52 -4.48
C SER A 96 6.23 -2.72 -5.61
N SER A 97 7.35 -2.02 -5.52
CA SER A 97 8.45 -2.14 -6.47
C SER A 97 9.77 -2.26 -5.71
N ASP A 98 10.70 -3.01 -6.28
CA ASP A 98 12.08 -3.08 -5.79
C ASP A 98 12.91 -2.01 -6.51
N LEU A 99 13.38 -1.02 -5.77
CA LEU A 99 14.14 0.09 -6.34
C LEU A 99 15.65 -0.17 -6.44
N ARG A 100 16.13 -1.39 -6.21
CA ARG A 100 17.57 -1.72 -6.29
C ARG A 100 18.20 -1.34 -7.62
N TYR A 101 17.43 -1.37 -8.71
CA TYR A 101 17.92 -0.99 -10.04
C TYR A 101 18.42 0.46 -10.14
N LEU A 102 17.99 1.36 -9.23
CA LEU A 102 18.47 2.73 -9.18
C LEU A 102 19.91 2.85 -8.66
N PHE A 103 20.44 1.78 -8.08
CA PHE A 103 21.76 1.67 -7.47
C PHE A 103 22.68 0.72 -8.26
N GLU A 104 22.29 0.39 -9.50
CA GLU A 104 23.08 -0.44 -10.40
C GLU A 104 24.14 0.42 -11.11
N GLU A 105 25.40 -0.01 -10.98
CA GLU A 105 26.55 0.61 -11.62
C GLU A 105 26.70 0.11 -13.08
N GLU A 106 27.58 0.77 -13.85
CA GLU A 106 27.81 0.41 -15.26
C GLU A 106 28.31 -1.05 -15.47
N ASP A 107 28.93 -1.62 -14.46
CA ASP A 107 29.43 -3.00 -14.47
C ASP A 107 28.38 -4.04 -14.01
N GLY A 108 27.15 -3.60 -13.70
CA GLY A 108 26.05 -4.43 -13.22
C GLY A 108 26.10 -4.75 -11.72
N SER A 109 27.06 -4.18 -10.98
CA SER A 109 27.07 -4.29 -9.52
C SER A 109 26.03 -3.37 -8.90
N ILE A 110 25.49 -3.74 -7.72
CA ILE A 110 24.54 -2.93 -6.97
C ILE A 110 25.24 -2.42 -5.71
N VAL A 111 25.32 -1.11 -5.55
CA VAL A 111 25.97 -0.46 -4.41
C VAL A 111 24.92 0.27 -3.57
N ILE A 112 24.57 -0.29 -2.41
CA ILE A 112 23.59 0.29 -1.46
C ILE A 112 24.34 0.61 -0.16
N ASP A 113 24.14 1.83 0.34
CA ASP A 113 24.64 2.23 1.67
C ASP A 113 23.78 1.56 2.76
N LEU A 114 24.35 0.59 3.46
CA LEU A 114 23.66 -0.12 4.54
C LEU A 114 23.65 0.66 5.87
N ALA A 115 24.38 1.78 5.97
CA ALA A 115 24.39 2.64 7.16
C ALA A 115 23.33 3.75 7.08
N GLY A 116 22.75 3.98 5.91
CA GLY A 116 21.69 4.95 5.66
C GLY A 116 20.28 4.39 5.88
N ASP A 117 19.29 5.16 5.48
CA ASP A 117 17.89 4.74 5.43
C ASP A 117 17.71 3.57 4.43
N TYR A 118 16.62 2.84 4.56
CA TYR A 118 16.32 1.79 3.60
C TYR A 118 16.17 2.37 2.19
N TYR A 119 16.82 1.75 1.21
CA TYR A 119 16.94 2.27 -0.17
C TYR A 119 15.59 2.50 -0.90
N GLY A 120 14.52 1.95 -0.39
CA GLY A 120 13.17 2.13 -0.91
C GLY A 120 12.34 3.18 -0.18
N GLU A 121 12.91 3.93 0.77
CA GLU A 121 12.28 5.08 1.40
C GLU A 121 12.50 6.33 0.55
N ILE A 122 11.43 6.88 0.01
CA ILE A 122 11.50 8.03 -0.90
C ILE A 122 10.65 9.18 -0.36
N ASP A 123 11.24 10.36 -0.30
CA ASP A 123 10.53 11.60 0.02
C ASP A 123 9.96 12.21 -1.27
N PHE A 124 8.66 12.39 -1.30
CA PHE A 124 7.97 13.03 -2.41
C PHE A 124 7.46 14.42 -2.05
N GLN A 125 7.51 15.32 -3.02
CA GLN A 125 6.79 16.58 -2.99
C GLN A 125 6.01 16.73 -4.29
N MET A 126 4.70 16.82 -4.19
CA MET A 126 3.87 17.07 -5.36
C MET A 126 3.85 18.55 -5.71
N GLN A 127 3.98 18.87 -7.00
CA GLN A 127 3.84 20.22 -7.51
C GLN A 127 2.92 20.24 -8.73
N TYR A 128 2.00 21.19 -8.73
CA TYR A 128 1.19 21.48 -9.90
C TYR A 128 1.24 22.98 -10.18
N LYS A 129 1.82 23.38 -11.31
CA LYS A 129 2.15 24.79 -11.65
C LYS A 129 2.94 25.43 -10.51
N ASP A 130 2.44 26.49 -9.91
CA ASP A 130 3.07 27.25 -8.85
C ASP A 130 2.70 26.76 -7.43
N ILE A 131 1.80 25.77 -7.34
CA ILE A 131 1.35 25.21 -6.06
C ILE A 131 2.24 24.01 -5.74
N LYS A 132 2.94 24.10 -4.59
CA LYS A 132 3.70 23.00 -4.00
C LYS A 132 2.95 22.46 -2.79
N GLY A 133 2.80 21.14 -2.75
CA GLY A 133 2.31 20.44 -1.57
C GLY A 133 3.41 20.24 -0.52
N ASP A 134 3.02 19.70 0.62
CA ASP A 134 3.97 19.26 1.64
C ASP A 134 4.76 18.03 1.16
N THR A 135 5.94 17.82 1.73
CA THR A 135 6.71 16.59 1.54
C THR A 135 6.05 15.45 2.32
N PHE A 136 6.12 14.24 1.76
CA PHE A 136 5.61 13.04 2.43
C PHE A 136 6.47 11.83 2.09
N ASP A 137 6.59 10.94 3.06
CA ASP A 137 7.31 9.68 2.92
C ASP A 137 6.51 8.68 2.10
N TRP A 138 7.21 7.87 1.28
CA TRP A 138 6.61 6.83 0.47
C TRP A 138 7.53 5.61 0.41
N LEU A 139 7.03 4.47 0.87
CA LEU A 139 7.82 3.24 0.95
C LEU A 139 7.65 2.39 -0.31
N TYR A 140 8.76 2.08 -0.95
CA TYR A 140 8.90 1.00 -1.94
C TYR A 140 9.65 -0.14 -1.26
N VAL A 141 8.97 -1.20 -0.90
CA VAL A 141 9.60 -2.33 -0.21
C VAL A 141 9.82 -3.48 -1.17
N ASP A 142 11.01 -4.07 -1.18
CA ASP A 142 11.27 -5.31 -1.92
C ASP A 142 10.54 -6.50 -1.29
N PHE A 143 10.29 -7.55 -2.09
CA PHE A 143 9.51 -8.70 -1.63
C PHE A 143 10.18 -9.46 -0.48
N GLN A 144 11.51 -9.54 -0.45
CA GLN A 144 12.22 -10.29 0.60
C GLN A 144 12.10 -9.58 1.94
N THR A 145 12.30 -8.26 1.95
CA THR A 145 12.11 -7.43 3.14
C THR A 145 10.66 -7.47 3.62
N LEU A 146 9.70 -7.33 2.72
CA LEU A 146 8.28 -7.44 3.07
C LEU A 146 7.94 -8.81 3.67
N ASN A 147 8.43 -9.90 3.09
CA ASN A 147 8.19 -11.26 3.57
C ASN A 147 8.79 -11.50 4.96
N LEU A 148 9.97 -10.89 5.24
CA LEU A 148 10.59 -10.97 6.56
C LEU A 148 9.68 -10.36 7.63
N TYR A 149 9.24 -9.11 7.43
CA TYR A 149 8.31 -8.44 8.36
C TYR A 149 6.97 -9.18 8.45
N ALA A 150 6.39 -9.60 7.31
CA ALA A 150 5.15 -10.36 7.31
C ALA A 150 5.24 -11.60 8.21
N SER A 151 6.32 -12.37 8.07
CA SER A 151 6.55 -13.58 8.87
C SER A 151 6.70 -13.28 10.36
N GLU A 152 7.41 -12.22 10.71
CA GLU A 152 7.60 -11.78 12.09
C GLU A 152 6.28 -11.43 12.78
N TYR A 153 5.36 -10.79 12.03
CA TYR A 153 4.06 -10.36 12.55
C TYR A 153 2.93 -11.38 12.34
N GLY A 154 3.26 -12.61 11.93
CA GLY A 154 2.31 -13.72 11.81
C GLY A 154 1.46 -13.66 10.54
N PHE A 155 2.02 -13.11 9.47
CA PHE A 155 1.45 -13.17 8.13
C PHE A 155 2.28 -14.09 7.23
N LYS A 156 1.60 -14.72 6.29
CA LYS A 156 2.19 -15.40 5.14
C LYS A 156 2.16 -14.44 3.94
N ALA A 157 3.31 -14.20 3.32
CA ALA A 157 3.41 -13.48 2.06
C ALA A 157 3.49 -14.48 0.89
N GLU A 158 2.64 -14.30 -0.10
CA GLU A 158 2.60 -15.08 -1.32
C GLU A 158 2.76 -14.16 -2.52
N LEU A 159 3.83 -14.33 -3.28
CA LEU A 159 4.07 -13.59 -4.50
C LEU A 159 3.05 -14.03 -5.56
N VAL A 160 2.10 -13.16 -5.88
CA VAL A 160 1.03 -13.46 -6.84
C VAL A 160 1.51 -13.25 -8.27
N LYS A 161 2.27 -12.16 -8.48
CA LYS A 161 2.76 -11.80 -9.80
C LYS A 161 3.98 -10.89 -9.69
N GLU A 162 4.95 -11.10 -10.54
CA GLU A 162 6.03 -10.15 -10.83
C GLU A 162 5.67 -9.37 -12.10
N GLY A 163 5.88 -8.06 -12.07
CA GLY A 163 5.70 -7.19 -13.20
C GLY A 163 6.95 -7.13 -14.09
N LYS A 164 6.91 -6.25 -15.07
CA LYS A 164 8.01 -6.11 -16.04
C LYS A 164 9.12 -5.16 -15.59
N HIS A 165 8.84 -4.31 -14.60
CA HIS A 165 9.69 -3.20 -14.17
C HIS A 165 9.91 -3.21 -12.66
N TYR A 166 10.36 -4.37 -12.13
CA TYR A 166 10.65 -4.56 -10.70
C TYR A 166 9.45 -4.41 -9.77
N ASP A 167 8.25 -4.21 -10.33
CA ASP A 167 6.99 -4.19 -9.61
C ASP A 167 6.51 -5.62 -9.33
N TYR A 168 5.81 -5.80 -8.23
CA TYR A 168 5.23 -7.08 -7.86
C TYR A 168 3.90 -6.91 -7.14
N LEU A 169 3.05 -7.92 -7.23
CA LEU A 169 1.81 -8.06 -6.48
C LEU A 169 1.97 -9.18 -5.45
N VAL A 170 1.69 -8.89 -4.20
CA VAL A 170 1.73 -9.84 -3.09
C VAL A 170 0.34 -10.00 -2.48
N LYS A 171 0.06 -11.23 -2.03
CA LYS A 171 -1.05 -11.55 -1.15
C LYS A 171 -0.50 -11.82 0.24
N LEU A 172 -0.97 -11.06 1.22
CA LEU A 172 -0.68 -11.27 2.64
C LEU A 172 -1.92 -11.86 3.30
N SER A 173 -1.76 -12.93 4.06
CA SER A 173 -2.83 -13.57 4.84
C SER A 173 -2.31 -13.93 6.22
N LEU A 174 -3.21 -14.00 7.21
CA LEU A 174 -2.83 -14.48 8.54
C LEU A 174 -2.31 -15.92 8.46
N ALA A 175 -1.19 -16.21 9.14
CA ALA A 175 -0.56 -17.52 9.19
C ALA A 175 -1.34 -18.52 10.04
#